data_266022d3fa86f67440ad1b3c56f79e00
#
_entry.id   266022d3fa86f67440ad1b3c56f79e00
#
_cell.length_a   1.000
_cell.length_b   1.000
_cell.length_c   1.000
_cell.angle_alpha   90.00
_cell.angle_beta   90.00
_cell.angle_gamma   90.00
#
_symmetry.space_group_name_H-M   'P 1'
#
loop_
_entity.id
_entity.type
_entity.pdbx_description
1 polymer ?
#
loop_
_entity_poly.entity_id
_entity_poly.type
_entity_poly.pdbx_seq_one_letter_code
_entity_poly.pdbx_strand_id
1 'polypeptide(L)'
;MKVTFIEHSGFMVEMEQNVLLFDYYQGEIPSFDGSKTLYVFASHSHADHYDPAIWKLKEQYKDIHYILTDNIKDNEDAVVMKAHEKKEVAGIEIETLRSNDMGVAFLVKVEGKTIYHAGDLNWWHWNGEPEEDNEYYKKTFQDEMKYLEGKKIDLAFMLLDPRQEDKYCWGMNYFLEHTDSKVVFPMHCFEHYKINHHYLNCEDGRRWKNIVRDITGAGQVFEI
;
A
#
# COMPACT_ATOMS: atom_id res chain seq x y z
N MET A 1 -13.51 2.29 -10.96
CA MET A 1 -12.17 1.80 -10.61
C MET A 1 -12.37 0.44 -9.95
N LYS A 2 -11.62 -0.58 -10.39
CA LYS A 2 -11.72 -1.93 -9.84
C LYS A 2 -10.45 -2.23 -9.03
N VAL A 3 -10.61 -2.66 -7.78
CA VAL A 3 -9.51 -3.01 -6.88
C VAL A 3 -9.58 -4.50 -6.61
N THR A 4 -8.48 -5.21 -6.85
CA THR A 4 -8.33 -6.61 -6.47
C THR A 4 -7.29 -6.71 -5.37
N PHE A 5 -7.69 -7.24 -4.23
CA PHE A 5 -6.75 -7.68 -3.21
C PHE A 5 -6.14 -9.02 -3.66
N ILE A 6 -4.85 -9.05 -3.90
CA ILE A 6 -4.17 -10.28 -4.34
C ILE A 6 -3.82 -11.11 -3.12
N GLU A 7 -2.90 -10.63 -2.30
CA GLU A 7 -2.49 -11.26 -1.04
C GLU A 7 -1.65 -10.27 -0.21
N HIS A 8 -1.72 -10.32 1.12
CA HIS A 8 -0.93 -9.55 2.09
C HIS A 8 -0.96 -8.03 1.86
N SER A 9 0.04 -7.46 1.19
CA SER A 9 0.10 -6.05 0.77
C SER A 9 -0.03 -5.88 -0.75
N GLY A 10 -0.28 -6.98 -1.46
CA GLY A 10 -0.41 -7.02 -2.91
C GLY A 10 -1.79 -6.61 -3.38
N PHE A 11 -1.86 -5.53 -4.17
CA PHE A 11 -3.11 -5.03 -4.76
C PHE A 11 -2.94 -4.72 -6.24
N MET A 12 -4.00 -5.00 -7.01
CA MET A 12 -4.14 -4.49 -8.36
C MET A 12 -5.27 -3.47 -8.43
N VAL A 13 -4.98 -2.30 -8.99
CA VAL A 13 -5.96 -1.25 -9.24
C VAL A 13 -6.12 -1.07 -10.75
N GLU A 14 -7.24 -1.51 -11.30
CA GLU A 14 -7.57 -1.33 -12.70
C GLU A 14 -8.43 -0.09 -12.89
N MET A 15 -7.96 0.82 -13.74
CA MET A 15 -8.59 2.08 -14.09
C MET A 15 -9.00 2.10 -15.57
N GLU A 16 -9.34 3.25 -16.12
CA GLU A 16 -9.78 3.34 -17.51
C GLU A 16 -8.65 3.02 -18.49
N GLN A 17 -7.51 3.66 -18.36
CA GLN A 17 -6.34 3.52 -19.24
C GLN A 17 -5.14 2.85 -18.57
N ASN A 18 -5.14 2.73 -17.24
CA ASN A 18 -3.99 2.33 -16.46
C ASN A 18 -4.34 1.18 -15.51
N VAL A 19 -3.32 0.36 -15.22
CA VAL A 19 -3.35 -0.66 -14.17
C VAL A 19 -2.15 -0.47 -13.26
N LEU A 20 -2.38 -0.42 -11.96
CA LEU A 20 -1.33 -0.33 -10.96
C LEU A 20 -1.29 -1.64 -10.18
N LEU A 21 -0.12 -2.26 -10.10
CA LEU A 21 0.15 -3.45 -9.31
C LEU A 21 1.13 -3.08 -8.19
N PHE A 22 0.70 -3.20 -6.95
CA PHE A 22 1.50 -2.87 -5.76
C PHE A 22 1.93 -4.14 -5.05
N ASP A 23 3.18 -4.17 -4.59
CA ASP A 23 3.78 -5.12 -3.66
C ASP A 23 3.39 -6.58 -3.92
N TYR A 24 3.57 -7.01 -5.17
CA TYR A 24 3.29 -8.39 -5.55
C TYR A 24 4.40 -9.33 -5.10
N TYR A 25 4.03 -10.35 -4.35
CA TYR A 25 4.95 -11.43 -3.96
C TYR A 25 4.39 -12.82 -4.26
N GLN A 26 3.07 -13.01 -4.23
CA GLN A 26 2.41 -14.27 -4.56
C GLN A 26 0.94 -14.05 -4.94
N GLY A 27 0.26 -15.12 -5.35
CA GLY A 27 -1.16 -15.10 -5.72
C GLY A 27 -1.37 -14.93 -7.23
N GLU A 28 -2.61 -14.97 -7.65
CA GLU A 28 -2.99 -14.81 -9.05
C GLU A 28 -3.13 -13.32 -9.38
N ILE A 29 -2.39 -12.83 -10.38
CA ILE A 29 -2.59 -11.51 -10.95
C ILE A 29 -3.76 -11.62 -11.95
N PRO A 30 -4.90 -10.93 -11.71
CA PRO A 30 -6.02 -10.98 -12.64
C PRO A 30 -5.64 -10.45 -14.03
N SER A 31 -6.19 -11.08 -15.06
CA SER A 31 -6.03 -10.57 -16.42
C SER A 31 -6.81 -9.27 -16.62
N PHE A 32 -6.26 -8.36 -17.40
CA PHE A 32 -6.86 -7.09 -17.77
C PHE A 32 -6.61 -6.80 -19.27
N ASP A 33 -7.23 -5.75 -19.81
CA ASP A 33 -7.02 -5.35 -21.19
C ASP A 33 -5.55 -4.94 -21.42
N GLY A 34 -4.84 -5.69 -22.26
CA GLY A 34 -3.44 -5.48 -22.60
C GLY A 34 -3.13 -4.18 -23.37
N SER A 35 -4.15 -3.39 -23.73
CA SER A 35 -3.98 -2.04 -24.28
C SER A 35 -3.74 -0.98 -23.19
N LYS A 36 -3.98 -1.30 -21.92
CA LYS A 36 -3.73 -0.41 -20.78
C LYS A 36 -2.25 -0.41 -20.40
N THR A 37 -1.77 0.73 -19.91
CA THR A 37 -0.42 0.84 -19.35
C THR A 37 -0.36 0.19 -17.97
N LEU A 38 0.59 -0.71 -17.76
CA LEU A 38 0.82 -1.37 -16.46
C LEU A 38 1.96 -0.68 -15.70
N TYR A 39 1.70 -0.30 -14.47
CA TYR A 39 2.71 0.20 -13.52
C TYR A 39 2.88 -0.80 -12.38
N VAL A 40 4.09 -1.28 -12.17
CA VAL A 40 4.43 -2.26 -11.13
C VAL A 40 5.26 -1.59 -10.07
N PHE A 41 4.74 -1.55 -8.85
CA PHE A 41 5.36 -0.92 -7.68
C PHE A 41 5.83 -1.99 -6.70
N ALA A 42 7.03 -1.82 -6.14
CA ALA A 42 7.46 -2.55 -4.96
C ALA A 42 8.08 -1.58 -3.95
N SER A 43 7.47 -1.55 -2.76
CA SER A 43 7.82 -0.61 -1.69
C SER A 43 9.16 -0.92 -1.05
N HIS A 44 9.56 -2.19 -1.02
CA HIS A 44 10.85 -2.66 -0.50
C HIS A 44 11.13 -4.13 -0.86
N SER A 45 12.29 -4.63 -0.44
CA SER A 45 12.83 -5.94 -0.86
C SER A 45 12.46 -7.12 0.02
N HIS A 46 11.60 -6.97 1.05
CA HIS A 46 11.15 -8.10 1.84
C HIS A 46 10.34 -9.07 0.97
N ALA A 47 10.43 -10.37 1.28
CA ALA A 47 9.88 -11.44 0.46
C ALA A 47 8.34 -11.50 0.45
N ASP A 48 7.68 -10.77 1.32
CA ASP A 48 6.23 -10.60 1.39
C ASP A 48 5.72 -9.32 0.68
N HIS A 49 6.64 -8.53 0.06
CA HIS A 49 6.35 -7.33 -0.73
C HIS A 49 6.92 -7.36 -2.15
N TYR A 50 7.88 -8.24 -2.41
CA TYR A 50 8.56 -8.32 -3.70
C TYR A 50 8.90 -9.75 -4.09
N ASP A 51 8.46 -10.14 -5.29
CA ASP A 51 8.91 -11.36 -5.96
C ASP A 51 9.47 -11.00 -7.35
N PRO A 52 10.68 -11.50 -7.72
CA PRO A 52 11.26 -11.27 -9.05
C PRO A 52 10.38 -11.76 -10.22
N ALA A 53 9.35 -12.57 -9.96
CA ALA A 53 8.38 -12.99 -10.98
C ALA A 53 7.69 -11.79 -11.67
N ILE A 54 7.64 -10.60 -11.05
CA ILE A 54 7.10 -9.39 -11.69
C ILE A 54 7.78 -9.09 -13.04
N TRP A 55 9.07 -9.42 -13.19
CA TRP A 55 9.80 -9.19 -14.43
C TRP A 55 9.29 -10.00 -15.62
N LYS A 56 8.58 -11.10 -15.39
CA LYS A 56 7.94 -11.91 -16.45
C LYS A 56 6.74 -11.20 -17.07
N LEU A 57 6.16 -10.22 -16.38
CA LEU A 57 5.00 -9.48 -16.89
C LEU A 57 5.32 -8.74 -18.20
N LYS A 58 6.57 -8.34 -18.45
CA LYS A 58 7.01 -7.73 -19.72
C LYS A 58 6.88 -8.65 -20.94
N GLU A 59 6.77 -9.95 -20.73
CA GLU A 59 6.51 -10.91 -21.83
C GLU A 59 5.06 -10.81 -22.31
N GLN A 60 4.15 -10.48 -21.39
CA GLN A 60 2.70 -10.41 -21.65
C GLN A 60 2.22 -9.00 -21.95
N TYR A 61 2.72 -8.00 -21.22
CA TYR A 61 2.30 -6.60 -21.33
C TYR A 61 3.41 -5.76 -21.95
N LYS A 62 3.10 -5.07 -23.08
CA LYS A 62 4.10 -4.31 -23.86
C LYS A 62 4.36 -2.92 -23.28
N ASP A 63 3.33 -2.29 -22.74
CA ASP A 63 3.41 -0.98 -22.11
C ASP A 63 3.44 -1.18 -20.59
N ILE A 64 4.64 -1.40 -20.05
CA ILE A 64 4.89 -1.71 -18.64
C ILE A 64 6.03 -0.87 -18.08
N HIS A 65 5.83 -0.32 -16.89
CA HIS A 65 6.80 0.48 -16.15
C HIS A 65 6.97 -0.07 -14.75
N TYR A 66 8.22 -0.32 -14.36
CA TYR A 66 8.57 -0.77 -13.02
C TYR A 66 9.04 0.41 -12.18
N ILE A 67 8.45 0.57 -10.99
CA ILE A 67 8.77 1.61 -10.01
C ILE A 67 9.18 0.91 -8.72
N LEU A 68 10.47 0.82 -8.48
CA LEU A 68 11.05 0.06 -7.39
C LEU A 68 11.87 0.96 -6.47
N THR A 69 12.17 0.49 -5.28
CA THR A 69 13.03 1.21 -4.34
C THR A 69 14.50 0.79 -4.48
N ASP A 70 15.40 1.62 -3.97
CA ASP A 70 16.86 1.42 -4.08
C ASP A 70 17.41 0.23 -3.27
N ASN A 71 16.60 -0.35 -2.38
CA ASN A 71 16.96 -1.57 -1.67
C ASN A 71 16.66 -2.87 -2.44
N ILE A 72 15.91 -2.79 -3.55
CA ILE A 72 15.71 -3.91 -4.48
C ILE A 72 16.88 -3.90 -5.47
N LYS A 73 17.68 -4.97 -5.47
CA LYS A 73 18.93 -5.02 -6.27
C LYS A 73 18.70 -5.22 -7.75
N ASP A 74 17.68 -6.02 -8.13
CA ASP A 74 17.33 -6.28 -9.52
C ASP A 74 16.43 -5.15 -10.04
N ASN A 75 17.01 -3.97 -10.29
CA ASN A 75 16.25 -2.76 -10.63
C ASN A 75 16.75 -2.06 -11.89
N GLU A 76 17.58 -2.69 -12.70
CA GLU A 76 18.24 -2.07 -13.87
C GLU A 76 17.25 -1.51 -14.90
N ASP A 77 16.11 -2.18 -15.09
CA ASP A 77 15.04 -1.76 -16.01
C ASP A 77 13.94 -0.95 -15.30
N ALA A 78 14.17 -0.52 -14.05
CA ALA A 78 13.17 0.17 -13.25
C ALA A 78 13.46 1.65 -13.03
N VAL A 79 12.42 2.44 -12.79
CA VAL A 79 12.54 3.76 -12.18
C VAL A 79 12.76 3.58 -10.69
N VAL A 80 13.98 3.81 -10.23
CA VAL A 80 14.30 3.67 -8.80
C VAL A 80 13.87 4.91 -8.04
N MET A 81 13.11 4.71 -6.96
CA MET A 81 12.62 5.76 -6.06
C MET A 81 13.25 5.64 -4.67
N LYS A 82 13.60 6.79 -4.10
CA LYS A 82 14.03 6.93 -2.70
C LYS A 82 12.98 7.70 -1.91
N ALA A 83 13.12 7.70 -0.59
CA ALA A 83 12.25 8.49 0.27
C ALA A 83 12.29 9.99 -0.09
N HIS A 84 11.12 10.64 -0.04
CA HIS A 84 10.92 12.06 -0.33
C HIS A 84 11.30 12.49 -1.76
N GLU A 85 11.21 11.56 -2.71
CA GLU A 85 11.34 11.88 -4.13
C GLU A 85 9.99 12.10 -4.79
N LYS A 86 10.01 12.90 -5.87
CA LYS A 86 8.88 13.10 -6.77
C LYS A 86 9.36 12.90 -8.19
N LYS A 87 8.67 12.03 -8.94
CA LYS A 87 8.95 11.76 -10.36
C LYS A 87 7.65 11.67 -11.16
N GLU A 88 7.75 11.98 -12.43
CA GLU A 88 6.74 11.66 -13.43
C GLU A 88 7.22 10.48 -14.25
N VAL A 89 6.39 9.45 -14.39
CA VAL A 89 6.68 8.24 -15.15
C VAL A 89 5.52 7.94 -16.07
N ALA A 90 5.75 8.03 -17.39
CA ALA A 90 4.76 7.73 -18.41
C ALA A 90 3.35 8.33 -18.14
N GLY A 91 3.31 9.59 -17.69
CA GLY A 91 2.06 10.33 -17.48
C GLY A 91 1.42 10.20 -16.10
N ILE A 92 2.03 9.49 -15.16
CA ILE A 92 1.61 9.49 -13.75
C ILE A 92 2.62 10.23 -12.86
N GLU A 93 2.13 10.93 -11.84
CA GLU A 93 2.98 11.54 -10.82
C GLU A 93 3.13 10.59 -9.64
N ILE A 94 4.36 10.40 -9.15
CA ILE A 94 4.68 9.54 -8.02
C ILE A 94 5.47 10.36 -7.00
N GLU A 95 4.97 10.40 -5.78
CA GLU A 95 5.68 10.94 -4.60
C GLU A 95 5.93 9.78 -3.62
N THR A 96 7.02 9.84 -2.88
CA THR A 96 7.36 8.82 -1.88
C THR A 96 7.53 9.41 -0.49
N LEU A 97 7.10 8.66 0.52
CA LEU A 97 7.37 8.92 1.93
C LEU A 97 8.38 7.87 2.43
N ARG A 98 9.10 8.20 3.50
CA ARG A 98 10.05 7.26 4.12
C ARG A 98 9.30 6.20 4.92
N SER A 99 9.49 4.93 4.64
CA SER A 99 9.08 3.87 5.56
C SER A 99 9.94 3.90 6.83
N ASN A 100 9.35 3.60 7.96
CA ASN A 100 10.05 3.47 9.24
C ASN A 100 10.43 2.02 9.57
N ASP A 101 10.18 1.12 8.63
CA ASP A 101 10.81 -0.18 8.53
C ASP A 101 11.82 -0.14 7.36
N MET A 102 11.42 -0.53 6.15
CA MET A 102 12.28 -0.53 4.97
C MET A 102 11.58 0.14 3.78
N GLY A 103 12.35 0.78 2.88
CA GLY A 103 11.85 1.33 1.63
C GLY A 103 10.98 2.57 1.78
N VAL A 104 9.85 2.60 1.07
CA VAL A 104 8.99 3.78 0.95
C VAL A 104 7.50 3.45 0.98
N ALA A 105 6.68 4.45 1.31
CA ALA A 105 5.27 4.50 0.92
C ALA A 105 5.12 5.28 -0.38
N PHE A 106 4.13 4.92 -1.21
CA PHE A 106 3.85 5.58 -2.49
C PHE A 106 2.59 6.44 -2.42
N LEU A 107 2.66 7.64 -2.97
CA LEU A 107 1.52 8.50 -3.28
C LEU A 107 1.50 8.73 -4.79
N VAL A 108 0.52 8.16 -5.47
CA VAL A 108 0.42 8.13 -6.93
C VAL A 108 -0.76 8.96 -7.41
N LYS A 109 -0.53 9.86 -8.37
CA LYS A 109 -1.61 10.56 -9.06
C LYS A 109 -1.74 10.03 -10.48
N VAL A 110 -2.89 9.49 -10.80
CA VAL A 110 -3.22 8.86 -12.07
C VAL A 110 -4.69 9.08 -12.41
N GLU A 111 -5.02 9.41 -13.65
CA GLU A 111 -6.40 9.66 -14.12
C GLU A 111 -7.23 10.57 -13.19
N GLY A 112 -6.61 11.62 -12.64
CA GLY A 112 -7.24 12.56 -11.73
C GLY A 112 -7.57 12.01 -10.33
N LYS A 113 -7.05 10.84 -9.99
CA LYS A 113 -7.16 10.18 -8.68
C LYS A 113 -5.84 10.21 -7.93
N THR A 114 -5.91 10.27 -6.61
CA THR A 114 -4.77 10.11 -5.71
C THR A 114 -4.88 8.77 -5.00
N ILE A 115 -3.86 7.94 -5.15
CA ILE A 115 -3.77 6.58 -4.57
C ILE A 115 -2.57 6.54 -3.64
N TYR A 116 -2.77 6.05 -2.41
CA TYR A 116 -1.73 5.88 -1.42
C TYR A 116 -1.52 4.40 -1.09
N HIS A 117 -0.26 3.95 -1.08
CA HIS A 117 0.13 2.62 -0.60
C HIS A 117 1.21 2.78 0.46
N ALA A 118 0.91 2.35 1.68
CA ALA A 118 1.78 2.60 2.82
C ALA A 118 3.10 1.81 2.78
N GLY A 119 3.19 0.70 1.98
CA GLY A 119 4.29 -0.25 2.18
C GLY A 119 4.28 -0.66 3.64
N ASP A 120 5.44 -0.60 4.30
CA ASP A 120 5.56 -0.87 5.75
C ASP A 120 5.69 0.39 6.60
N LEU A 121 5.23 1.54 6.06
CA LEU A 121 5.11 2.76 6.88
C LEU A 121 3.91 2.65 7.81
N ASN A 122 4.18 2.40 9.10
CA ASN A 122 3.14 2.20 10.10
C ASN A 122 3.56 2.75 11.48
N TRP A 123 2.58 2.99 12.34
CA TRP A 123 2.83 3.19 13.76
C TRP A 123 3.08 1.83 14.42
N TRP A 124 4.30 1.32 14.23
CA TRP A 124 4.71 0.07 14.86
C TRP A 124 4.79 0.24 16.38
N HIS A 125 4.22 -0.69 17.10
CA HIS A 125 4.32 -0.79 18.54
C HIS A 125 4.36 -2.27 18.92
N TRP A 126 5.42 -2.69 19.60
CA TRP A 126 5.64 -4.08 19.95
C TRP A 126 5.62 -4.24 21.45
N ASN A 127 4.68 -5.05 21.96
CA ASN A 127 4.64 -5.39 23.39
C ASN A 127 5.91 -6.16 23.77
N GLY A 128 6.60 -5.69 24.82
CA GLY A 128 7.84 -6.31 25.29
C GLY A 128 9.14 -5.74 24.70
N GLU A 129 9.07 -4.90 23.67
CA GLU A 129 10.21 -4.13 23.18
C GLU A 129 10.44 -2.87 24.06
N PRO A 130 11.68 -2.31 24.05
CA PRO A 130 11.98 -1.07 24.76
C PRO A 130 11.04 0.07 24.37
N GLU A 131 10.59 0.85 25.34
CA GLU A 131 9.71 2.00 25.07
C GLU A 131 10.35 3.03 24.13
N GLU A 132 11.67 3.18 24.16
CA GLU A 132 12.40 4.08 23.25
C GLU A 132 12.25 3.67 21.78
N ASP A 133 12.18 2.37 21.47
CA ASP A 133 11.97 1.86 20.12
C ASP A 133 10.53 2.12 19.67
N ASN A 134 9.56 1.87 20.56
CA ASN A 134 8.15 2.15 20.28
C ASN A 134 7.89 3.66 20.06
N GLU A 135 8.52 4.53 20.84
CA GLU A 135 8.43 5.99 20.63
C GLU A 135 9.16 6.43 19.36
N TYR A 136 10.23 5.77 18.94
CA TYR A 136 10.88 6.00 17.65
C TYR A 136 9.94 5.68 16.48
N TYR A 137 9.29 4.51 16.48
CA TYR A 137 8.32 4.13 15.43
C TYR A 137 7.13 5.08 15.38
N LYS A 138 6.57 5.42 16.52
CA LYS A 138 5.48 6.39 16.63
C LYS A 138 5.87 7.73 16.03
N LYS A 139 6.99 8.30 16.49
CA LYS A 139 7.44 9.60 16.04
C LYS A 139 7.71 9.63 14.55
N THR A 140 8.45 8.65 14.02
CA THR A 140 8.80 8.59 12.61
C THR A 140 7.55 8.41 11.74
N PHE A 141 6.59 7.57 12.13
CA PHE A 141 5.31 7.46 11.45
C PHE A 141 4.54 8.78 11.44
N GLN A 142 4.38 9.42 12.59
CA GLN A 142 3.65 10.68 12.71
C GLN A 142 4.33 11.82 11.93
N ASP A 143 5.66 11.86 11.88
CA ASP A 143 6.40 12.84 11.09
C ASP A 143 6.13 12.66 9.58
N GLU A 144 6.05 11.42 9.09
CA GLU A 144 5.72 11.13 7.68
C GLU A 144 4.24 11.44 7.38
N MET A 145 3.32 11.18 8.30
CA MET A 145 1.90 11.50 8.10
C MET A 145 1.64 13.00 7.89
N LYS A 146 2.52 13.89 8.38
CA LYS A 146 2.43 15.34 8.11
C LYS A 146 2.47 15.68 6.62
N TYR A 147 3.16 14.86 5.81
CA TYR A 147 3.17 15.04 4.34
C TYR A 147 1.81 14.73 3.70
N LEU A 148 0.97 13.95 4.37
CA LEU A 148 -0.36 13.58 3.90
C LEU A 148 -1.48 14.44 4.52
N GLU A 149 -1.16 15.24 5.54
CA GLU A 149 -2.14 16.04 6.27
C GLU A 149 -2.94 16.95 5.31
N GLY A 150 -4.27 16.83 5.38
CA GLY A 150 -5.20 17.56 4.53
C GLY A 150 -5.19 17.18 3.04
N LYS A 151 -4.39 16.22 2.61
CA LYS A 151 -4.46 15.69 1.23
C LYS A 151 -5.73 14.87 1.03
N LYS A 152 -6.38 15.08 -0.11
CA LYS A 152 -7.49 14.24 -0.57
C LYS A 152 -6.92 12.98 -1.19
N ILE A 153 -7.29 11.83 -0.65
CA ILE A 153 -6.85 10.52 -1.11
C ILE A 153 -8.09 9.73 -1.56
N ASP A 154 -8.15 9.40 -2.84
CA ASP A 154 -9.31 8.68 -3.39
C ASP A 154 -9.28 7.19 -2.97
N LEU A 155 -8.09 6.60 -2.86
CA LEU A 155 -7.87 5.22 -2.49
C LEU A 155 -6.60 5.08 -1.65
N ALA A 156 -6.67 4.36 -0.54
CA ALA A 156 -5.50 4.06 0.28
C ALA A 156 -5.43 2.58 0.67
N PHE A 157 -4.20 2.10 0.86
CA PHE A 157 -3.87 0.79 1.40
C PHE A 157 -3.05 1.00 2.67
N MET A 158 -3.60 0.58 3.82
CA MET A 158 -3.06 0.83 5.15
C MET A 158 -3.00 -0.45 5.99
N LEU A 159 -2.03 -0.54 6.87
CA LEU A 159 -1.77 -1.73 7.66
C LEU A 159 -2.80 -1.95 8.78
N LEU A 160 -3.21 -3.21 8.92
CA LEU A 160 -3.85 -3.77 10.12
C LEU A 160 -3.12 -5.06 10.49
N ASP A 161 -2.00 -4.95 11.19
CA ASP A 161 -1.14 -6.08 11.49
C ASP A 161 -1.50 -6.75 12.82
N PRO A 162 -2.02 -7.98 12.82
CA PRO A 162 -2.43 -8.68 14.04
C PRO A 162 -1.29 -8.97 15.02
N ARG A 163 -0.03 -8.94 14.56
CA ARG A 163 1.14 -9.14 15.42
C ARG A 163 1.33 -8.01 16.44
N GLN A 164 0.75 -6.84 16.18
CA GLN A 164 0.75 -5.71 17.12
C GLN A 164 -0.30 -5.85 18.24
N GLU A 165 -0.98 -6.99 18.33
CA GLU A 165 -1.95 -7.31 19.37
C GLU A 165 -3.02 -6.22 19.54
N ASP A 166 -3.16 -5.60 20.70
CA ASP A 166 -4.12 -4.54 21.01
C ASP A 166 -3.78 -3.18 20.36
N LYS A 167 -2.61 -3.05 19.74
CA LYS A 167 -2.14 -1.83 19.07
C LYS A 167 -2.32 -1.88 17.53
N TYR A 168 -2.82 -2.99 17.00
CA TYR A 168 -2.90 -3.30 15.56
C TYR A 168 -3.54 -2.21 14.68
N CYS A 169 -4.39 -1.37 15.24
CA CYS A 169 -5.12 -0.34 14.50
C CYS A 169 -4.61 1.11 14.72
N TRP A 170 -3.55 1.31 15.51
CA TRP A 170 -3.08 2.66 15.82
C TRP A 170 -2.66 3.44 14.58
N GLY A 171 -1.89 2.83 13.68
CA GLY A 171 -1.48 3.46 12.42
C GLY A 171 -2.66 3.77 11.52
N MET A 172 -3.57 2.81 11.34
CA MET A 172 -4.79 2.98 10.55
C MET A 172 -5.65 4.14 11.08
N ASN A 173 -5.91 4.18 12.40
CA ASN A 173 -6.73 5.23 13.00
C ASN A 173 -6.08 6.61 12.87
N TYR A 174 -4.77 6.70 13.13
CA TYR A 174 -4.05 7.96 12.97
C TYR A 174 -4.10 8.46 11.52
N PHE A 175 -3.89 7.59 10.54
CA PHE A 175 -3.99 7.93 9.12
C PHE A 175 -5.39 8.46 8.77
N LEU A 176 -6.46 7.77 9.19
CA LEU A 176 -7.85 8.15 8.92
C LEU A 176 -8.26 9.47 9.59
N GLU A 177 -7.68 9.80 10.74
CA GLU A 177 -7.93 11.05 11.45
C GLU A 177 -7.24 12.26 10.83
N HIS A 178 -6.13 12.05 10.11
CA HIS A 178 -5.28 13.13 9.60
C HIS A 178 -5.36 13.31 8.08
N THR A 179 -6.11 12.45 7.38
CA THR A 179 -6.29 12.53 5.92
C THR A 179 -7.76 12.63 5.51
N ASP A 180 -8.03 13.19 4.32
CA ASP A 180 -9.36 13.15 3.68
C ASP A 180 -9.42 11.96 2.72
N SER A 181 -9.47 10.74 3.28
CA SER A 181 -9.47 9.48 2.52
C SER A 181 -10.89 9.00 2.25
N LYS A 182 -11.20 8.65 0.98
CA LYS A 182 -12.54 8.20 0.58
C LYS A 182 -12.75 6.70 0.73
N VAL A 183 -11.74 5.92 0.37
CA VAL A 183 -11.78 4.45 0.44
C VAL A 183 -10.43 3.95 0.93
N VAL A 184 -10.45 3.09 1.94
CA VAL A 184 -9.24 2.51 2.52
C VAL A 184 -9.36 0.99 2.57
N PHE A 185 -8.35 0.30 2.09
CA PHE A 185 -8.22 -1.14 2.18
C PHE A 185 -7.19 -1.49 3.26
N PRO A 186 -7.56 -2.34 4.23
CA PRO A 186 -6.59 -2.89 5.16
C PRO A 186 -5.68 -3.89 4.44
N MET A 187 -4.43 -3.95 4.87
CA MET A 187 -3.42 -4.88 4.36
C MET A 187 -2.53 -5.40 5.50
N HIS A 188 -1.57 -6.27 5.18
CA HIS A 188 -0.55 -6.78 6.11
C HIS A 188 -1.11 -7.65 7.24
N CYS A 189 -2.17 -8.44 6.95
CA CYS A 189 -2.87 -9.23 7.98
C CYS A 189 -2.48 -10.72 8.01
N PHE A 190 -1.51 -11.19 7.19
CA PHE A 190 -1.01 -12.58 7.19
C PHE A 190 -2.12 -13.63 7.21
N GLU A 191 -3.07 -13.58 6.27
CA GLU A 191 -4.24 -14.47 6.20
C GLU A 191 -5.21 -14.39 7.41
N HIS A 192 -4.93 -13.54 8.40
CA HIS A 192 -5.82 -13.30 9.53
C HIS A 192 -6.96 -12.33 9.17
N TYR A 193 -7.62 -12.53 8.02
CA TYR A 193 -8.64 -11.60 7.46
C TYR A 193 -9.75 -11.24 8.44
N LYS A 194 -10.03 -12.08 9.44
CA LYS A 194 -11.03 -11.80 10.49
C LYS A 194 -10.73 -10.52 11.26
N ILE A 195 -9.47 -10.04 11.25
CA ILE A 195 -9.10 -8.78 11.91
C ILE A 195 -9.78 -7.59 11.25
N ASN A 196 -10.00 -7.61 9.93
CA ASN A 196 -10.66 -6.55 9.18
C ASN A 196 -12.12 -6.42 9.65
N HIS A 197 -12.82 -7.55 9.73
CA HIS A 197 -14.19 -7.58 10.24
C HIS A 197 -14.26 -7.18 11.72
N HIS A 198 -13.32 -7.63 12.55
CA HIS A 198 -13.22 -7.24 13.94
C HIS A 198 -13.02 -5.72 14.08
N TYR A 199 -12.09 -5.14 13.36
CA TYR A 199 -11.84 -3.70 13.34
C TYR A 199 -13.11 -2.91 13.02
N LEU A 200 -13.81 -3.26 11.98
CA LEU A 200 -15.04 -2.57 11.55
C LEU A 200 -16.23 -2.68 12.53
N ASN A 201 -16.14 -3.56 13.53
CA ASN A 201 -17.20 -3.76 14.52
C ASN A 201 -16.77 -3.41 15.96
N CYS A 202 -15.47 -3.18 16.21
CA CYS A 202 -14.97 -2.73 17.51
C CYS A 202 -15.14 -1.21 17.70
N GLU A 203 -14.87 -0.74 18.90
CA GLU A 203 -15.01 0.68 19.26
C GLU A 203 -14.10 1.58 18.43
N ASP A 204 -12.86 1.14 18.19
CA ASP A 204 -11.83 1.91 17.50
C ASP A 204 -12.13 2.12 16.02
N GLY A 205 -12.66 1.11 15.34
CA GLY A 205 -12.81 1.11 13.88
C GLY A 205 -14.22 1.38 13.37
N ARG A 206 -15.28 1.12 14.16
CA ARG A 206 -16.68 1.18 13.69
C ARG A 206 -17.10 2.52 13.09
N ARG A 207 -16.47 3.61 13.50
CA ARG A 207 -16.70 4.97 12.94
C ARG A 207 -16.24 5.08 11.49
N TRP A 208 -15.33 4.24 11.05
CA TRP A 208 -14.75 4.23 9.71
C TRP A 208 -15.40 3.21 8.76
N LYS A 209 -16.46 2.54 9.19
CA LYS A 209 -17.12 1.45 8.45
C LYS A 209 -17.54 1.81 7.03
N ASN A 210 -17.81 3.09 6.76
CA ASN A 210 -18.19 3.57 5.43
C ASN A 210 -16.98 3.83 4.52
N ILE A 211 -15.78 3.92 5.08
CA ILE A 211 -14.53 4.24 4.39
C ILE A 211 -13.68 2.99 4.22
N VAL A 212 -13.50 2.21 5.29
CA VAL A 212 -12.65 1.03 5.29
C VAL A 212 -13.41 -0.19 4.74
N ARG A 213 -12.75 -0.96 3.88
CA ARG A 213 -13.32 -2.16 3.25
C ARG A 213 -13.04 -3.41 4.08
N ASP A 214 -14.01 -4.33 4.12
CA ASP A 214 -13.87 -5.62 4.79
C ASP A 214 -13.28 -6.63 3.79
N ILE A 215 -11.97 -6.89 3.88
CA ILE A 215 -11.31 -7.93 3.11
C ILE A 215 -11.48 -9.26 3.86
N THR A 216 -12.05 -10.25 3.18
CA THR A 216 -12.37 -11.56 3.77
C THR A 216 -11.54 -12.71 3.20
N GLY A 217 -10.71 -12.44 2.19
CA GLY A 217 -9.85 -13.44 1.57
C GLY A 217 -9.10 -12.93 0.35
N ALA A 218 -8.07 -13.67 -0.05
CA ALA A 218 -7.28 -13.42 -1.24
C ALA A 218 -8.14 -13.50 -2.52
N GLY A 219 -7.75 -12.73 -3.53
CA GLY A 219 -8.45 -12.65 -4.80
C GLY A 219 -9.77 -11.86 -4.78
N GLN A 220 -10.13 -11.23 -3.64
CA GLN A 220 -11.37 -10.47 -3.54
C GLN A 220 -11.34 -9.20 -4.39
N VAL A 221 -12.44 -8.96 -5.13
CA VAL A 221 -12.60 -7.84 -6.06
C VAL A 221 -13.63 -6.85 -5.55
N PHE A 222 -13.32 -5.56 -5.69
CA PHE A 222 -14.17 -4.45 -5.28
C PHE A 222 -14.33 -3.45 -6.43
N GLU A 223 -15.57 -3.03 -6.70
CA GLU A 223 -15.88 -1.89 -7.57
C GLU A 223 -16.06 -0.62 -6.73
N ILE A 224 -15.35 0.47 -7.07
CA ILE A 224 -15.34 1.74 -6.35
C ILE A 224 -15.35 2.96 -7.28
#